data_deeb4306e9d3adc7c5805044173003e9
#
_entry.id   deeb4306e9d3adc7c5805044173003e9
#
_cell.length_a   1.000
_cell.length_b   1.000
_cell.length_c   1.000
_cell.angle_alpha   90.00
_cell.angle_beta   90.00
_cell.angle_gamma   90.00
#
_symmetry.space_group_name_H-M   'P 1'
#
loop_
_entity.id
_entity.type
_entity.pdbx_description
1 polymer ?
#
loop_
_entity_poly.entity_id
_entity_poly.type
_entity_poly.pdbx_seq_one_letter_code
_entity_poly.pdbx_strand_id
1 'polypeptide(L)'
;MGWWRRFFNGLLSKDKSLATGLILGFMAWTLMRLVDGIASNGTIEYDIVNKAATLADGRPGQVVRVTLTNLSADTALVNLKASIAAPTADIVFSVDPRDRSCAFEPPGWGGQPTCDAFASGFDFLAPMIVAGTHVEFEVRYTRPEGSAALPIVRIKPETTKFRLVEPGFSTFVARNQVGLLLALLMIALVMFFLSVAAGVPKGEPHA
;
A
#
# COMPACT_ATOMS: atom_id res chain seq x y z
N MET A 1 13.06 -16.73 30.62
CA MET A 1 14.20 -16.62 29.65
C MET A 1 14.70 -17.93 29.07
N GLY A 2 14.22 -19.10 29.48
CA GLY A 2 14.73 -20.42 29.03
C GLY A 2 14.18 -20.93 27.68
N TRP A 3 13.00 -20.48 27.24
CA TRP A 3 12.36 -21.01 26.03
C TRP A 3 13.06 -20.56 24.74
N TRP A 4 13.43 -19.28 24.62
CA TRP A 4 14.19 -18.74 23.49
C TRP A 4 15.56 -19.45 23.29
N ARG A 5 16.28 -19.74 24.39
CA ARG A 5 17.54 -20.49 24.33
C ARG A 5 17.34 -21.91 23.78
N ARG A 6 16.29 -22.61 24.20
CA ARG A 6 15.98 -23.97 23.69
C ARG A 6 15.56 -23.95 22.23
N PHE A 7 14.79 -22.95 21.83
CA PHE A 7 14.38 -22.74 20.44
C PHE A 7 15.60 -22.49 19.55
N PHE A 8 16.47 -21.55 19.92
CA PHE A 8 17.68 -21.25 19.15
C PHE A 8 18.68 -22.40 19.14
N ASN A 9 18.93 -23.08 20.25
CA ASN A 9 19.80 -24.26 20.27
C ASN A 9 19.23 -25.41 19.43
N GLY A 10 17.92 -25.54 19.36
CA GLY A 10 17.25 -26.49 18.48
C GLY A 10 17.39 -26.15 16.99
N LEU A 11 17.39 -24.86 16.61
CA LEU A 11 17.57 -24.40 15.23
C LEU A 11 19.01 -24.51 14.72
N LEU A 12 19.98 -24.44 15.62
CA LEU A 12 21.41 -24.42 15.31
C LEU A 12 22.08 -25.83 15.24
N SER A 13 21.31 -26.91 15.43
CA SER A 13 21.85 -28.26 15.20
C SER A 13 22.09 -28.47 13.69
N LYS A 14 23.19 -29.17 13.33
CA LYS A 14 23.71 -29.33 11.97
C LYS A 14 22.66 -29.81 10.97
N ASP A 15 21.75 -30.67 11.40
CA ASP A 15 20.65 -31.23 10.59
C ASP A 15 19.46 -30.22 10.40
N LYS A 16 19.37 -29.19 11.27
CA LYS A 16 18.30 -28.20 11.25
C LYS A 16 18.68 -26.92 10.50
N SER A 17 19.96 -26.68 10.27
CA SER A 17 20.46 -25.57 9.44
C SER A 17 19.93 -25.67 8.00
N LEU A 18 19.90 -26.87 7.45
CA LEU A 18 19.36 -27.13 6.12
C LEU A 18 17.84 -26.90 6.08
N ALA A 19 17.12 -27.36 7.11
CA ALA A 19 15.68 -27.11 7.22
C ALA A 19 15.34 -25.61 7.34
N THR A 20 16.14 -24.86 8.11
CA THR A 20 15.98 -23.39 8.24
C THR A 20 16.23 -22.69 6.91
N GLY A 21 17.27 -23.09 6.17
CA GLY A 21 17.57 -22.57 4.84
C GLY A 21 16.41 -22.83 3.84
N LEU A 22 15.85 -24.04 3.88
CA LEU A 22 14.70 -24.41 3.04
C LEU A 22 13.45 -23.57 3.40
N ILE A 23 13.16 -23.37 4.68
CA ILE A 23 12.02 -22.56 5.13
C ILE A 23 12.19 -21.10 4.67
N LEU A 24 13.35 -20.50 4.87
CA LEU A 24 13.63 -19.13 4.43
C LEU A 24 13.56 -19.00 2.91
N GLY A 25 14.09 -19.97 2.17
CA GLY A 25 13.99 -20.03 0.72
C GLY A 25 12.55 -20.14 0.23
N PHE A 26 11.74 -20.98 0.88
CA PHE A 26 10.32 -21.11 0.57
C PHE A 26 9.55 -19.82 0.89
N MET A 27 9.84 -19.16 2.01
CA MET A 27 9.23 -17.86 2.34
C MET A 27 9.59 -16.79 1.31
N ALA A 28 10.86 -16.69 0.91
CA ALA A 28 11.29 -15.74 -0.11
C ALA A 28 10.60 -16.04 -1.47
N TRP A 29 10.53 -17.29 -1.86
CA TRP A 29 9.83 -17.72 -3.08
C TRP A 29 8.33 -17.36 -3.03
N THR A 30 7.67 -17.62 -1.90
CA THR A 30 6.25 -17.28 -1.71
C THR A 30 6.00 -15.79 -1.80
N LEU A 31 6.88 -14.98 -1.16
CA LEU A 31 6.84 -13.52 -1.26
C LEU A 31 6.99 -13.05 -2.71
N MET A 32 7.98 -13.58 -3.45
CA MET A 32 8.16 -13.23 -4.87
C MET A 32 6.94 -13.59 -5.71
N ARG A 33 6.35 -14.77 -5.50
CA ARG A 33 5.13 -15.18 -6.23
C ARG A 33 3.93 -14.28 -5.92
N LEU A 34 3.79 -13.85 -4.68
CA LEU A 34 2.71 -12.95 -4.28
C LEU A 34 2.90 -11.57 -4.92
N VAL A 35 4.12 -11.08 -4.97
CA VAL A 35 4.46 -9.82 -5.63
C VAL A 35 4.25 -9.91 -7.14
N ASP A 36 4.75 -10.96 -7.79
CA ASP A 36 4.57 -11.17 -9.24
C ASP A 36 3.08 -11.18 -9.61
N GLY A 37 2.25 -11.83 -8.79
CA GLY A 37 0.81 -11.88 -9.00
C GLY A 37 0.11 -10.52 -8.91
N ILE A 38 0.68 -9.56 -8.17
CA ILE A 38 0.18 -8.20 -8.06
C ILE A 38 0.80 -7.31 -9.14
N ALA A 39 2.11 -7.38 -9.30
CA ALA A 39 2.87 -6.47 -10.16
C ALA A 39 2.68 -6.75 -11.66
N SER A 40 2.49 -8.01 -12.06
CA SER A 40 2.36 -8.38 -13.47
C SER A 40 0.98 -8.10 -14.08
N ASN A 41 -0.06 -7.92 -13.26
CA ASN A 41 -1.45 -7.82 -13.73
C ASN A 41 -1.99 -6.38 -13.78
N GLY A 42 -1.13 -5.37 -13.66
CA GLY A 42 -1.59 -3.98 -13.61
C GLY A 42 -2.55 -3.76 -12.42
N THR A 43 -2.02 -3.63 -11.23
CA THR A 43 -2.83 -3.54 -10.00
C THR A 43 -2.82 -2.11 -9.46
N ILE A 44 -4.01 -1.60 -9.17
CA ILE A 44 -4.22 -0.32 -8.48
C ILE A 44 -4.72 -0.62 -7.07
N GLU A 45 -3.98 -0.18 -6.07
CA GLU A 45 -4.50 -0.11 -4.70
C GLU A 45 -5.29 1.19 -4.55
N TYR A 46 -6.49 1.11 -4.01
CA TYR A 46 -7.30 2.28 -3.68
C TYR A 46 -7.56 2.31 -2.17
N ASP A 47 -7.37 3.47 -1.58
CA ASP A 47 -7.70 3.74 -0.19
C ASP A 47 -8.67 4.92 -0.11
N ILE A 48 -9.78 4.74 0.61
CA ILE A 48 -10.82 5.76 0.77
C ILE A 48 -10.98 6.06 2.25
N VAL A 49 -10.61 7.27 2.64
CA VAL A 49 -10.64 7.70 4.03
C VAL A 49 -11.61 8.87 4.20
N ASN A 50 -12.53 8.73 5.14
CA ASN A 50 -13.43 9.82 5.55
C ASN A 50 -13.03 10.31 6.93
N LYS A 51 -12.78 11.61 7.09
CA LYS A 51 -12.37 12.24 8.35
C LYS A 51 -13.16 13.53 8.60
N ALA A 52 -13.29 13.89 9.88
CA ALA A 52 -13.77 15.22 10.23
C ALA A 52 -12.76 16.27 9.75
N ALA A 53 -13.26 17.36 9.20
CA ALA A 53 -12.46 18.47 8.68
C ALA A 53 -13.20 19.79 8.88
N THR A 54 -12.47 20.88 8.74
CA THR A 54 -13.06 22.23 8.70
C THR A 54 -13.02 22.72 7.26
N LEU A 55 -14.12 23.25 6.75
CA LEU A 55 -14.20 23.86 5.43
C LEU A 55 -13.43 25.18 5.40
N ALA A 56 -13.15 25.67 4.20
CA ALA A 56 -12.42 26.91 3.99
C ALA A 56 -13.13 28.15 4.57
N ASP A 57 -14.44 28.08 4.76
CA ASP A 57 -15.26 29.12 5.39
C ASP A 57 -15.34 29.00 6.93
N GLY A 58 -14.62 28.04 7.53
CA GLY A 58 -14.59 27.80 8.97
C GLY A 58 -15.70 26.90 9.50
N ARG A 59 -16.66 26.46 8.69
CA ARG A 59 -17.72 25.55 9.12
C ARG A 59 -17.19 24.13 9.36
N PRO A 60 -17.74 23.40 10.33
CA PRO A 60 -17.44 21.99 10.49
C PRO A 60 -17.94 21.18 9.30
N GLY A 61 -17.16 20.23 8.86
CA GLY A 61 -17.48 19.36 7.74
C GLY A 61 -16.70 18.07 7.80
N GLN A 62 -16.61 17.42 6.67
CA GLN A 62 -15.85 16.18 6.48
C GLN A 62 -15.01 16.27 5.20
N VAL A 63 -13.97 15.48 5.15
CA VAL A 63 -13.14 15.28 3.96
C VAL A 63 -13.19 13.81 3.56
N VAL A 64 -13.46 13.57 2.28
CA VAL A 64 -13.17 12.29 1.65
C VAL A 64 -11.86 12.41 0.91
N ARG A 65 -10.93 11.54 1.26
CA ARG A 65 -9.63 11.39 0.60
C ARG A 65 -9.60 10.06 -0.12
N VAL A 66 -9.22 10.09 -1.37
CA VAL A 66 -9.04 8.90 -2.21
C VAL A 66 -7.60 8.85 -2.67
N THR A 67 -6.90 7.80 -2.29
CA THR A 67 -5.52 7.55 -2.72
C THR A 67 -5.51 6.38 -3.69
N LEU A 68 -4.93 6.57 -4.86
CA LEU A 68 -4.79 5.54 -5.89
C LEU A 68 -3.31 5.29 -6.14
N THR A 69 -2.83 4.11 -5.79
CA THR A 69 -1.43 3.71 -5.93
C THR A 69 -1.29 2.68 -7.04
N ASN A 70 -0.41 2.93 -7.98
CA ASN A 70 -0.08 1.95 -9.01
C ASN A 70 0.97 0.97 -8.47
N LEU A 71 0.56 -0.26 -8.20
CA LEU A 71 1.43 -1.34 -7.70
C LEU A 71 2.07 -2.16 -8.82
N SER A 72 1.84 -1.83 -10.09
CA SER A 72 2.50 -2.49 -11.20
C SER A 72 4.01 -2.29 -11.15
N ALA A 73 4.77 -3.25 -11.67
CA ALA A 73 6.23 -3.15 -11.70
C ALA A 73 6.72 -2.20 -12.80
N ASP A 74 6.06 -2.22 -13.96
CA ASP A 74 6.54 -1.59 -15.20
C ASP A 74 5.43 -0.92 -16.03
N THR A 75 4.18 -1.04 -15.61
CA THR A 75 3.03 -0.57 -16.39
C THR A 75 2.50 0.74 -15.84
N ALA A 76 2.55 1.81 -16.63
CA ALA A 76 1.88 3.07 -16.30
C ALA A 76 0.37 2.96 -16.55
N LEU A 77 -0.40 3.57 -15.66
CA LEU A 77 -1.84 3.78 -15.82
C LEU A 77 -2.08 5.05 -16.62
N VAL A 78 -2.92 4.96 -17.63
CA VAL A 78 -3.26 6.11 -18.47
C VAL A 78 -4.76 6.38 -18.36
N ASN A 79 -5.10 7.67 -18.23
CA ASN A 79 -6.48 8.17 -18.19
C ASN A 79 -7.36 7.50 -17.12
N LEU A 80 -6.83 7.44 -15.89
CA LEU A 80 -7.63 6.95 -14.77
C LEU A 80 -8.66 8.00 -14.36
N LYS A 81 -9.93 7.64 -14.42
CA LYS A 81 -11.03 8.47 -13.96
C LYS A 81 -11.53 7.98 -12.61
N ALA A 82 -11.68 8.90 -11.67
CA ALA A 82 -12.39 8.66 -10.43
C ALA A 82 -13.48 9.72 -10.27
N SER A 83 -14.66 9.33 -9.80
CA SER A 83 -15.73 10.25 -9.50
C SER A 83 -16.19 10.08 -8.06
N ILE A 84 -16.44 11.20 -7.39
CA ILE A 84 -17.04 11.24 -6.06
C ILE A 84 -18.40 11.91 -6.20
N ALA A 85 -19.46 11.19 -5.84
CA ALA A 85 -20.83 11.67 -6.01
C ALA A 85 -21.60 11.60 -4.68
N ALA A 86 -22.53 12.52 -4.49
CA ALA A 86 -23.50 12.48 -3.42
C ALA A 86 -24.57 11.41 -3.71
N PRO A 87 -24.76 10.41 -2.84
CA PRO A 87 -25.83 9.44 -2.98
C PRO A 87 -27.22 10.03 -2.68
N THR A 88 -27.25 11.09 -1.88
CA THR A 88 -28.46 11.78 -1.42
C THR A 88 -28.25 13.28 -1.46
N ALA A 89 -29.35 14.05 -1.47
CA ALA A 89 -29.30 15.52 -1.41
C ALA A 89 -28.72 16.08 -0.09
N ASP A 90 -28.59 15.22 0.93
CA ASP A 90 -28.07 15.62 2.24
C ASP A 90 -26.55 15.87 2.24
N ILE A 91 -25.84 15.31 1.28
CA ILE A 91 -24.41 15.56 1.12
C ILE A 91 -24.20 16.74 0.19
N VAL A 92 -23.62 17.80 0.73
CA VAL A 92 -23.33 19.02 -0.02
C VAL A 92 -21.81 19.20 -0.08
N PHE A 93 -21.26 19.07 -1.28
CA PHE A 93 -19.85 19.33 -1.52
C PHE A 93 -19.54 20.82 -1.49
N SER A 94 -18.38 21.17 -0.93
CA SER A 94 -17.91 22.55 -0.98
C SER A 94 -17.54 22.94 -2.40
N VAL A 95 -18.00 24.09 -2.83
CA VAL A 95 -17.65 24.68 -4.15
C VAL A 95 -16.36 25.50 -4.09
N ASP A 96 -15.84 25.77 -2.87
CA ASP A 96 -14.60 26.53 -2.71
C ASP A 96 -13.41 25.72 -3.25
N PRO A 97 -12.59 26.28 -4.14
CA PRO A 97 -11.40 25.58 -4.65
C PRO A 97 -10.40 25.15 -3.58
N ARG A 98 -10.37 25.82 -2.41
CA ARG A 98 -9.49 25.47 -1.28
C ARG A 98 -9.94 24.21 -0.54
N ASP A 99 -11.17 23.77 -0.75
CA ASP A 99 -11.75 22.58 -0.14
C ASP A 99 -11.59 21.32 -1.01
N ARG A 100 -10.81 21.41 -2.06
CA ARG A 100 -10.47 20.31 -2.95
C ARG A 100 -8.99 20.35 -3.31
N SER A 101 -8.40 19.19 -3.44
CA SER A 101 -7.02 19.05 -3.92
C SER A 101 -6.87 17.81 -4.79
N CYS A 102 -5.97 17.90 -5.76
CA CYS A 102 -5.55 16.80 -6.61
C CYS A 102 -4.04 16.87 -6.75
N ALA A 103 -3.34 15.87 -6.27
CA ALA A 103 -1.89 15.87 -6.29
C ALA A 103 -1.33 14.51 -6.70
N PHE A 104 -0.20 14.53 -7.37
CA PHE A 104 0.66 13.36 -7.55
C PHE A 104 1.74 13.34 -6.50
N GLU A 105 2.03 12.17 -5.97
CA GLU A 105 3.20 11.94 -5.15
C GLU A 105 4.06 10.79 -5.71
N PRO A 106 5.33 11.05 -6.02
CA PRO A 106 6.01 12.34 -5.94
C PRO A 106 5.56 13.33 -7.04
N PRO A 107 5.64 14.66 -6.77
CA PRO A 107 5.25 15.68 -7.74
C PRO A 107 6.05 15.59 -9.03
N GLY A 108 5.39 15.88 -10.16
CA GLY A 108 6.04 15.91 -11.48
C GLY A 108 6.02 14.58 -12.26
N TRP A 109 5.49 13.52 -11.69
CA TRP A 109 5.35 12.22 -12.36
C TRP A 109 3.90 12.03 -12.85
N GLY A 110 3.70 12.04 -14.15
CA GLY A 110 2.42 11.66 -14.74
C GLY A 110 1.51 12.78 -15.24
N GLY A 111 1.99 14.01 -15.33
CA GLY A 111 1.20 15.17 -15.74
C GLY A 111 0.42 15.80 -14.58
N GLN A 112 -0.40 16.81 -14.87
CA GLN A 112 -1.27 17.42 -13.85
C GLN A 112 -2.62 16.71 -13.80
N PRO A 113 -3.06 16.22 -12.64
CA PRO A 113 -4.41 15.72 -12.48
C PRO A 113 -5.40 16.88 -12.57
N THR A 114 -6.60 16.60 -13.08
CA THR A 114 -7.68 17.57 -13.11
C THR A 114 -8.78 17.18 -12.14
N CYS A 115 -9.42 18.21 -11.55
CA CYS A 115 -10.53 18.08 -10.63
C CYS A 115 -11.68 18.96 -11.11
N ASP A 116 -12.64 18.36 -11.78
CA ASP A 116 -13.79 19.06 -12.34
C ASP A 116 -15.02 18.88 -11.45
N ALA A 117 -15.63 20.00 -11.05
CA ALA A 117 -16.87 19.98 -10.27
C ALA A 117 -18.08 19.82 -11.20
N PHE A 118 -19.04 18.99 -10.79
CA PHE A 118 -20.35 18.90 -11.42
C PHE A 118 -21.46 19.04 -10.35
N ALA A 119 -22.71 19.11 -10.78
CA ALA A 119 -23.83 19.50 -9.89
C ALA A 119 -23.98 18.69 -8.60
N SER A 120 -23.55 17.42 -8.59
CA SER A 120 -23.70 16.52 -7.43
C SER A 120 -22.41 15.82 -7.04
N GLY A 121 -21.24 16.34 -7.46
CA GLY A 121 -19.97 15.67 -7.16
C GLY A 121 -18.75 16.26 -7.86
N PHE A 122 -17.74 15.43 -8.00
CA PHE A 122 -16.47 15.77 -8.63
C PHE A 122 -15.95 14.64 -9.48
N ASP A 123 -15.42 14.99 -10.64
CA ASP A 123 -14.67 14.09 -11.50
C ASP A 123 -13.18 14.42 -11.41
N PHE A 124 -12.39 13.38 -11.24
CA PHE A 124 -10.93 13.42 -11.21
C PHE A 124 -10.39 12.64 -12.41
N LEU A 125 -9.47 13.25 -13.10
CA LEU A 125 -8.75 12.60 -14.18
C LEU A 125 -7.25 12.64 -13.84
N ALA A 126 -6.65 11.46 -13.70
CA ALA A 126 -5.21 11.30 -13.66
C ALA A 126 -4.73 10.88 -15.05
N PRO A 127 -4.00 11.74 -15.78
CA PRO A 127 -3.56 11.45 -17.15
C PRO A 127 -2.65 10.22 -17.21
N MET A 128 -1.75 10.10 -16.24
CA MET A 128 -0.86 8.95 -16.12
C MET A 128 -0.42 8.77 -14.67
N ILE A 129 -0.47 7.55 -14.16
CA ILE A 129 0.12 7.16 -12.87
C ILE A 129 1.23 6.16 -13.18
N VAL A 130 2.47 6.58 -12.97
CA VAL A 130 3.65 5.74 -13.21
C VAL A 130 3.70 4.60 -12.17
N ALA A 131 4.34 3.50 -12.52
CA ALA A 131 4.56 2.38 -11.62
C ALA A 131 5.21 2.83 -10.29
N GLY A 132 4.66 2.39 -9.17
CA GLY A 132 5.16 2.74 -7.83
C GLY A 132 4.80 4.15 -7.34
N THR A 133 4.10 4.96 -8.12
CA THR A 133 3.63 6.29 -7.70
C THR A 133 2.14 6.25 -7.31
N HIS A 134 1.68 7.31 -6.65
CA HIS A 134 0.27 7.45 -6.31
C HIS A 134 -0.28 8.84 -6.62
N VAL A 135 -1.58 8.92 -6.74
CA VAL A 135 -2.33 10.17 -6.86
C VAL A 135 -3.32 10.26 -5.71
N GLU A 136 -3.43 11.44 -5.15
CA GLU A 136 -4.34 11.73 -4.05
C GLU A 136 -5.37 12.77 -4.47
N PHE A 137 -6.63 12.50 -4.18
CA PHE A 137 -7.75 13.40 -4.40
C PHE A 137 -8.44 13.67 -3.06
N GLU A 138 -8.65 14.92 -2.73
CA GLU A 138 -9.40 15.31 -1.55
C GLU A 138 -10.56 16.23 -1.91
N VAL A 139 -11.70 15.98 -1.27
CA VAL A 139 -12.87 16.84 -1.38
C VAL A 139 -13.53 16.99 -0.03
N ARG A 140 -13.86 18.23 0.37
CA ARG A 140 -14.59 18.50 1.59
C ARG A 140 -16.07 18.66 1.32
N TYR A 141 -16.88 18.19 2.26
CA TYR A 141 -18.32 18.20 2.17
C TYR A 141 -18.96 18.40 3.55
N THR A 142 -20.22 18.80 3.55
CA THR A 142 -21.07 18.84 4.74
C THR A 142 -22.14 17.79 4.64
N ARG A 143 -22.60 17.31 5.80
CA ARG A 143 -23.78 16.45 5.94
C ARG A 143 -24.51 16.81 7.24
N PRO A 144 -25.84 16.58 7.34
CA PRO A 144 -26.59 16.77 8.56
C PRO A 144 -26.04 15.90 9.71
N GLU A 145 -26.13 16.39 10.93
CA GLU A 145 -25.83 15.62 12.12
C GLU A 145 -26.70 14.37 12.18
N GLY A 146 -26.07 13.21 12.50
CA GLY A 146 -26.77 11.93 12.53
C GLY A 146 -26.94 11.23 11.19
N SER A 147 -26.62 11.84 10.07
CA SER A 147 -26.65 11.16 8.76
C SER A 147 -25.47 10.17 8.67
N ALA A 148 -25.78 8.91 8.34
CA ALA A 148 -24.79 7.88 8.05
C ALA A 148 -24.36 7.88 6.57
N ALA A 149 -24.93 8.74 5.73
CA ALA A 149 -24.62 8.79 4.31
C ALA A 149 -23.17 9.20 4.06
N LEU A 150 -22.49 8.46 3.19
CA LEU A 150 -21.12 8.73 2.74
C LEU A 150 -21.11 8.97 1.24
N PRO A 151 -20.20 9.81 0.73
CA PRO A 151 -19.99 9.96 -0.71
C PRO A 151 -19.68 8.62 -1.38
N ILE A 152 -20.22 8.42 -2.57
CA ILE A 152 -19.93 7.24 -3.39
C ILE A 152 -18.71 7.54 -4.25
N VAL A 153 -17.66 6.75 -4.06
CA VAL A 153 -16.46 6.82 -4.90
C VAL A 153 -16.56 5.75 -5.98
N ARG A 154 -16.41 6.17 -7.23
CA ARG A 154 -16.35 5.28 -8.40
C ARG A 154 -15.04 5.47 -9.11
N ILE A 155 -14.28 4.39 -9.27
CA ILE A 155 -13.00 4.39 -9.96
C ILE A 155 -13.20 3.61 -11.27
N LYS A 156 -12.91 4.25 -12.39
CA LYS A 156 -13.04 3.68 -13.73
C LYS A 156 -11.71 3.78 -14.47
N PRO A 157 -10.89 2.72 -14.45
CA PRO A 157 -9.76 2.65 -15.36
C PRO A 157 -10.26 2.51 -16.80
N GLU A 158 -9.74 3.29 -17.72
CA GLU A 158 -10.11 3.17 -19.16
C GLU A 158 -9.57 1.90 -19.80
N THR A 159 -8.50 1.35 -19.24
CA THR A 159 -7.90 0.11 -19.73
C THR A 159 -8.46 -1.09 -18.95
N THR A 160 -9.07 -2.02 -19.66
CA THR A 160 -9.73 -3.23 -19.11
C THR A 160 -8.80 -4.22 -18.40
N LYS A 161 -7.50 -3.94 -18.31
CA LYS A 161 -6.49 -4.84 -17.77
C LYS A 161 -6.07 -4.58 -16.32
N PHE A 162 -6.65 -3.57 -15.66
CA PHE A 162 -6.27 -3.25 -14.28
C PHE A 162 -7.22 -3.85 -13.26
N ARG A 163 -6.63 -4.36 -12.19
CA ARG A 163 -7.36 -4.87 -11.03
C ARG A 163 -7.33 -3.84 -9.90
N LEU A 164 -8.50 -3.49 -9.40
CA LEU A 164 -8.61 -2.66 -8.19
C LEU A 164 -8.50 -3.56 -6.96
N VAL A 165 -7.68 -3.19 -6.00
CA VAL A 165 -7.49 -3.90 -4.73
C VAL A 165 -7.54 -2.93 -3.57
N GLU A 166 -8.11 -3.37 -2.46
CA GLU A 166 -8.07 -2.64 -1.20
C GLU A 166 -6.72 -2.84 -0.49
N PRO A 167 -6.31 -1.90 0.37
CA PRO A 167 -5.15 -2.07 1.22
C PRO A 167 -5.27 -3.36 2.05
N GLY A 168 -4.23 -4.19 2.01
CA GLY A 168 -4.21 -5.45 2.69
C GLY A 168 -2.81 -6.04 2.81
N PHE A 169 -2.71 -7.26 3.34
CA PHE A 169 -1.41 -7.91 3.52
C PHE A 169 -0.65 -8.07 2.19
N SER A 170 -1.35 -8.43 1.13
CA SER A 170 -0.73 -8.62 -0.19
C SER A 170 -0.18 -7.33 -0.77
N THR A 171 -0.92 -6.23 -0.66
CA THR A 171 -0.49 -4.91 -1.15
C THR A 171 0.63 -4.33 -0.28
N PHE A 172 0.58 -4.56 1.05
CA PHE A 172 1.67 -4.22 1.96
C PHE A 172 2.97 -4.93 1.56
N VAL A 173 2.91 -6.23 1.26
CA VAL A 173 4.06 -7.01 0.82
C VAL A 173 4.59 -6.48 -0.52
N ALA A 174 3.73 -6.20 -1.48
CA ALA A 174 4.12 -5.65 -2.78
C ALA A 174 4.83 -4.28 -2.63
N ARG A 175 4.28 -3.40 -1.79
CA ARG A 175 4.85 -2.06 -1.54
C ARG A 175 6.20 -2.13 -0.82
N ASN A 176 6.38 -3.09 0.09
CA ASN A 176 7.58 -3.22 0.93
C ASN A 176 8.50 -4.37 0.50
N GLN A 177 8.35 -4.87 -0.72
CA GLN A 177 9.05 -6.04 -1.24
C GLN A 177 10.55 -6.01 -0.98
N VAL A 178 11.24 -4.92 -1.35
CA VAL A 178 12.70 -4.81 -1.20
C VAL A 178 13.10 -4.87 0.26
N GLY A 179 12.40 -4.13 1.13
CA GLY A 179 12.67 -4.14 2.57
C GLY A 179 12.45 -5.52 3.21
N LEU A 180 11.39 -6.22 2.80
CA LEU A 180 11.10 -7.57 3.30
C LEU A 180 12.14 -8.59 2.83
N LEU A 181 12.58 -8.52 1.57
CA LEU A 181 13.64 -9.40 1.06
C LEU A 181 14.97 -9.12 1.75
N LEU A 182 15.33 -7.86 1.98
CA LEU A 182 16.52 -7.50 2.75
C LEU A 182 16.45 -7.99 4.19
N ALA A 183 15.30 -7.87 4.84
CA ALA A 183 15.11 -8.39 6.20
C ALA A 183 15.27 -9.91 6.25
N LEU A 184 14.72 -10.65 5.29
CA LEU A 184 14.90 -12.09 5.18
C LEU A 184 16.36 -12.46 4.94
N LEU A 185 17.07 -11.73 4.07
CA LEU A 185 18.50 -11.93 3.83
C LEU A 185 19.30 -11.71 5.10
N MET A 186 19.05 -10.64 5.86
CA MET A 186 19.72 -10.35 7.12
C MET A 186 19.48 -11.46 8.15
N ILE A 187 18.25 -11.96 8.27
CA ILE A 187 17.94 -13.10 9.15
C ILE A 187 18.74 -14.34 8.72
N ALA A 188 18.79 -14.63 7.42
CA ALA A 188 19.55 -15.76 6.90
C ALA A 188 21.05 -15.64 7.21
N LEU A 189 21.65 -14.46 7.04
CA LEU A 189 23.04 -14.17 7.37
C LEU A 189 23.33 -14.34 8.87
N VAL A 190 22.47 -13.78 9.73
CA VAL A 190 22.62 -13.93 11.19
C VAL A 190 22.57 -15.41 11.58
N MET A 191 21.60 -16.17 11.04
CA MET A 191 21.49 -17.60 11.29
C MET A 191 22.70 -18.37 10.80
N PHE A 192 23.24 -18.00 9.62
CA PHE A 192 24.48 -18.60 9.09
C PHE A 192 25.67 -18.34 10.02
N PHE A 193 25.90 -17.09 10.43
CA PHE A 193 27.02 -16.77 11.33
C PHE A 193 26.92 -17.46 12.71
N LEU A 194 25.68 -17.50 13.26
CA LEU A 194 25.46 -18.23 14.51
C LEU A 194 25.72 -19.73 14.36
N SER A 195 25.36 -20.32 13.22
CA SER A 195 25.64 -21.73 12.90
C SER A 195 27.12 -22.01 12.81
N VAL A 196 27.88 -21.14 12.14
CA VAL A 196 29.34 -21.24 12.04
C VAL A 196 30.00 -21.10 13.42
N ALA A 197 29.62 -20.11 14.22
CA ALA A 197 30.13 -19.86 15.54
C ALA A 197 29.87 -21.04 16.52
N ALA A 198 28.69 -21.67 16.41
CA ALA A 198 28.33 -22.84 17.23
C ALA A 198 29.06 -24.13 16.79
N GLY A 199 29.51 -24.18 15.53
CA GLY A 199 30.19 -25.34 14.97
C GLY A 199 31.72 -25.38 15.21
N VAL A 200 32.31 -24.32 15.78
CA VAL A 200 33.76 -24.32 16.16
C VAL A 200 33.92 -25.21 17.39
N PRO A 201 34.59 -26.36 17.27
CA PRO A 201 34.89 -27.21 18.45
C PRO A 201 35.72 -26.40 19.42
N LYS A 202 35.25 -26.25 20.65
CA LYS A 202 36.10 -25.76 21.75
C LYS A 202 37.25 -26.75 21.85
N GLY A 203 38.45 -26.32 21.42
CA GLY A 203 39.69 -27.12 21.58
C GLY A 203 39.78 -27.54 23.02
N GLU A 204 39.79 -28.84 23.26
CA GLU A 204 40.16 -29.39 24.58
C GLU A 204 41.55 -28.89 24.90
N PRO A 205 41.77 -28.28 26.07
CA PRO A 205 43.11 -28.00 26.52
C PRO A 205 43.83 -29.34 26.72
N HIS A 206 44.79 -29.63 25.85
CA HIS A 206 45.69 -30.74 26.08
C HIS A 206 46.44 -30.48 27.40
N ALA A 207 46.12 -31.28 28.40
CA ALA A 207 46.88 -31.41 29.66
C ALA A 207 48.13 -32.22 29.45
#